data_e0342ef18570db293de6c3714fca7f76
#
_entry.id   e0342ef18570db293de6c3714fca7f76
#
_cell.length_a   1.000
_cell.length_b   1.000
_cell.length_c   1.000
_cell.angle_alpha   90.00
_cell.angle_beta   90.00
_cell.angle_gamma   90.00
#
_symmetry.space_group_name_H-M   'P 1'
#
loop_
_entity.id
_entity.type
_entity.pdbx_description
1 polymer ?
#
loop_
_entity_poly.entity_id
_entity_poly.type
_entity_poly.pdbx_seq_one_letter_code
_entity_poly.pdbx_strand_id
1 'polypeptide(L)'
;NPRVDFLWEHTCFEIFIEVKNQDFYREINLSPSQAWQAYQFEEYRFPENMPPVAAYDIQLNHLKRTHYGLNVSLDLSAFMQENQLKWSDLYLGLTAVLETTQGMHYFAMQHSSPHADFHNKRDWLHQF
;
A
#
# COMPACT_ATOMS: atom_id res chain seq x y z
N ASN A 1 -17.17 -1.05 1.91
CA ASN A 1 -15.83 -1.04 2.51
C ASN A 1 -15.47 0.41 2.85
N PRO A 2 -15.52 0.79 4.12
CA PRO A 2 -15.22 2.18 4.50
C PRO A 2 -13.73 2.49 4.40
N ARG A 3 -13.40 3.74 4.08
CA ARG A 3 -12.05 4.28 4.20
C ARG A 3 -11.80 4.65 5.66
N VAL A 4 -10.69 4.15 6.23
CA VAL A 4 -10.33 4.37 7.63
C VAL A 4 -8.83 4.63 7.74
N ASP A 5 -8.45 5.68 8.47
CA ASP A 5 -7.05 5.98 8.73
C ASP A 5 -6.49 5.10 9.85
N PHE A 6 -5.16 5.07 9.96
CA PHE A 6 -4.41 4.38 11.02
C PHE A 6 -4.60 2.86 11.06
N LEU A 7 -4.91 2.23 9.92
CA LEU A 7 -5.05 0.78 9.83
C LEU A 7 -3.75 0.04 10.17
N TRP A 8 -2.60 0.69 9.93
CA TRP A 8 -1.27 0.12 10.21
C TRP A 8 -0.97 -0.07 11.71
N GLU A 9 -1.79 0.50 12.59
CA GLU A 9 -1.64 0.30 14.04
C GLU A 9 -2.07 -1.11 14.48
N HIS A 10 -2.70 -1.87 13.60
CA HIS A 10 -3.16 -3.24 13.83
C HIS A 10 -2.79 -4.11 12.63
N THR A 11 -3.30 -5.34 12.60
CA THR A 11 -3.10 -6.20 11.44
C THR A 11 -3.58 -5.50 10.17
N CYS A 12 -2.67 -5.36 9.21
CA CYS A 12 -2.90 -4.61 7.99
C CYS A 12 -2.04 -5.17 6.87
N PHE A 13 -2.61 -5.32 5.68
CA PHE A 13 -1.88 -5.63 4.47
C PHE A 13 -1.71 -4.35 3.68
N GLU A 14 -0.51 -4.15 3.12
CA GLU A 14 -0.17 -2.91 2.45
C GLU A 14 0.33 -3.20 1.03
N ILE A 15 -0.14 -2.39 0.09
CA ILE A 15 0.30 -2.42 -1.29
C ILE A 15 0.93 -1.07 -1.61
N PHE A 16 2.18 -1.10 -2.08
CA PHE A 16 2.87 0.10 -2.57
C PHE A 16 2.92 0.06 -4.07
N ILE A 17 2.53 1.15 -4.73
CA ILE A 17 2.58 1.29 -6.18
C ILE A 17 3.53 2.42 -6.52
N GLU A 18 4.68 2.06 -7.10
CA GLU A 18 5.69 2.98 -7.57
C GLU A 18 5.65 3.08 -9.08
N VAL A 19 6.08 4.24 -9.60
CA VAL A 19 6.22 4.49 -11.03
C VAL A 19 7.70 4.57 -11.38
N LYS A 20 8.12 3.88 -12.45
CA LYS A 20 9.51 3.91 -12.94
C LYS A 20 9.98 5.34 -13.17
N ASN A 21 11.18 5.66 -12.69
CA ASN A 21 11.84 6.95 -12.88
C ASN A 21 11.07 8.14 -12.26
N GLN A 22 10.15 7.87 -11.34
CA GLN A 22 9.41 8.89 -10.61
C GLN A 22 9.55 8.67 -9.11
N ASP A 23 9.46 9.75 -8.33
CA ASP A 23 9.55 9.69 -6.88
C ASP A 23 8.19 9.49 -6.22
N PHE A 24 7.11 9.90 -6.86
CA PHE A 24 5.78 9.76 -6.29
C PHE A 24 5.31 8.30 -6.29
N TYR A 25 4.49 7.97 -5.31
CA TYR A 25 3.93 6.64 -5.17
C TYR A 25 2.59 6.66 -4.42
N ARG A 26 1.94 5.51 -4.40
CA ARG A 26 0.71 5.29 -3.63
C ARG A 26 0.91 4.14 -2.66
N GLU A 27 0.28 4.27 -1.50
CA GLU A 27 0.20 3.22 -0.49
C GLU A 27 -1.27 2.87 -0.27
N ILE A 28 -1.61 1.59 -0.32
CA ILE A 28 -2.97 1.11 -0.05
C ILE A 28 -2.92 0.20 1.15
N ASN A 29 -3.72 0.51 2.17
CA ASN A 29 -3.84 -0.27 3.40
C ASN A 29 -5.16 -1.02 3.41
N LEU A 30 -5.09 -2.31 3.72
CA LEU A 30 -6.23 -3.24 3.68
C LEU A 30 -6.31 -3.97 5.01
N SER A 31 -7.44 -3.83 5.71
CA SER A 31 -7.66 -4.47 7.00
C SER A 31 -8.48 -5.76 6.86
N PRO A 32 -8.20 -6.79 7.68
CA PRO A 32 -9.09 -7.95 7.79
C PRO A 32 -10.52 -7.59 8.20
N SER A 33 -10.74 -6.41 8.79
CA SER A 33 -12.07 -5.88 9.09
C SER A 33 -12.81 -5.37 7.84
N GLN A 34 -12.16 -5.44 6.67
CA GLN A 34 -12.66 -4.97 5.38
C GLN A 34 -12.73 -3.44 5.27
N ALA A 35 -12.08 -2.71 6.17
CA ALA A 35 -11.76 -1.30 6.01
C ALA A 35 -10.50 -1.14 5.15
N TRP A 36 -10.34 0.00 4.52
CA TRP A 36 -9.21 0.28 3.65
C TRP A 36 -8.89 1.76 3.62
N GLN A 37 -7.74 2.11 3.08
CA GLN A 37 -7.40 3.49 2.77
C GLN A 37 -6.32 3.50 1.68
N ALA A 38 -6.26 4.60 0.93
CA ALA A 38 -5.20 4.85 -0.03
C ALA A 38 -4.58 6.21 0.28
N TYR A 39 -3.27 6.29 0.22
CA TYR A 39 -2.49 7.49 0.48
C TYR A 39 -1.61 7.83 -0.70
N GLN A 40 -1.35 9.12 -0.87
CA GLN A 40 -0.44 9.62 -1.90
C GLN A 40 0.79 10.25 -1.27
N PHE A 41 1.95 9.95 -1.87
CA PHE A 41 3.23 10.53 -1.50
C PHE A 41 3.90 11.10 -2.75
N GLU A 42 4.49 12.30 -2.61
CA GLU A 42 5.22 12.96 -3.69
C GLU A 42 6.65 12.41 -3.81
N GLU A 43 7.21 12.00 -2.69
CA GLU A 43 8.49 11.31 -2.56
C GLU A 43 8.51 10.53 -1.25
N TYR A 44 9.63 9.89 -0.91
CA TYR A 44 9.74 9.03 0.27
C TYR A 44 9.23 9.73 1.54
N ARG A 45 8.11 9.22 2.08
CA ARG A 45 7.42 9.72 3.29
C ARG A 45 7.08 11.21 3.27
N PHE A 46 6.94 11.79 2.08
CA PHE A 46 6.62 13.21 1.96
C PHE A 46 5.33 13.41 1.13
N PRO A 47 4.40 14.26 1.55
CA PRO A 47 4.47 15.12 2.74
C PRO A 47 4.30 14.35 4.06
N GLU A 48 4.84 14.92 5.15
CA GLU A 48 4.88 14.28 6.47
C GLU A 48 3.56 14.44 7.26
N ASN A 49 2.46 14.56 6.58
CA ASN A 49 1.15 14.66 7.21
C ASN A 49 0.80 13.39 7.99
N MET A 50 0.11 13.53 9.11
CA MET A 50 -0.36 12.40 9.90
C MET A 50 -1.84 12.58 10.26
N PRO A 51 -2.77 11.80 9.67
CA PRO A 51 -2.48 10.74 8.69
C PRO A 51 -1.91 11.28 7.39
N PRO A 52 -1.29 10.45 6.56
CA PRO A 52 -0.83 10.88 5.24
C PRO A 52 -1.98 11.40 4.37
N VAL A 53 -1.65 12.07 3.29
CA VAL A 53 -2.65 12.63 2.37
C VAL A 53 -3.39 11.50 1.66
N ALA A 54 -4.71 11.47 1.79
CA ALA A 54 -5.53 10.43 1.16
C ALA A 54 -5.49 10.56 -0.37
N ALA A 55 -5.44 9.41 -1.06
CA ALA A 55 -5.49 9.34 -2.50
C ALA A 55 -6.90 8.95 -2.97
N TYR A 56 -7.45 9.73 -3.89
CA TYR A 56 -8.78 9.47 -4.45
C TYR A 56 -8.73 9.03 -5.92
N ASP A 57 -7.52 8.87 -6.47
CA ASP A 57 -7.30 8.35 -7.82
C ASP A 57 -7.16 6.82 -7.86
N ILE A 58 -7.35 6.18 -6.72
CA ILE A 58 -7.41 4.72 -6.59
C ILE A 58 -8.74 4.35 -5.97
N GLN A 59 -9.46 3.43 -6.58
CA GLN A 59 -10.75 2.97 -6.08
C GLN A 59 -10.68 1.48 -5.71
N LEU A 60 -11.42 1.11 -4.69
CA LEU A 60 -11.57 -0.27 -4.27
C LEU A 60 -12.84 -0.85 -4.89
N ASN A 61 -12.69 -1.87 -5.74
CA ASN A 61 -13.83 -2.55 -6.34
C ASN A 61 -14.31 -3.72 -5.49
N HIS A 62 -13.39 -4.37 -4.80
CA HIS A 62 -13.69 -5.56 -4.02
C HIS A 62 -12.66 -5.74 -2.92
N LEU A 63 -13.14 -6.00 -1.71
CA LEU A 63 -12.31 -6.40 -0.56
C LEU A 63 -13.12 -7.36 0.28
N LYS A 64 -12.67 -8.61 0.35
CA LYS A 64 -13.35 -9.65 1.11
C LYS A 64 -12.35 -10.52 1.84
N ARG A 65 -12.63 -10.80 3.10
CA ARG A 65 -11.87 -11.76 3.87
C ARG A 65 -12.19 -13.18 3.41
N THR A 66 -11.15 -13.98 3.22
CA THR A 66 -11.25 -15.40 2.87
C THR A 66 -10.64 -16.25 3.97
N HIS A 67 -10.73 -17.56 3.82
CA HIS A 67 -10.09 -18.48 4.77
C HIS A 67 -8.57 -18.31 4.82
N TYR A 68 -7.95 -17.89 3.71
CA TYR A 68 -6.50 -17.79 3.58
C TYR A 68 -5.96 -16.36 3.60
N GLY A 69 -6.80 -15.34 3.70
CA GLY A 69 -6.35 -13.97 3.67
C GLY A 69 -7.41 -13.01 3.15
N LEU A 70 -6.98 -12.08 2.32
CA LEU A 70 -7.87 -11.10 1.69
C LEU A 70 -7.89 -11.27 0.18
N ASN A 71 -9.07 -11.18 -0.39
CA ASN A 71 -9.25 -11.07 -1.83
C ASN A 71 -9.58 -9.61 -2.15
N VAL A 72 -8.78 -8.97 -2.98
CA VAL A 72 -8.89 -7.55 -3.27
C VAL A 72 -8.83 -7.27 -4.77
N SER A 73 -9.64 -6.32 -5.22
CA SER A 73 -9.56 -5.77 -6.56
C SER A 73 -9.56 -4.25 -6.49
N LEU A 74 -8.57 -3.64 -7.10
CA LEU A 74 -8.39 -2.19 -7.15
C LEU A 74 -8.58 -1.68 -8.57
N ASP A 75 -9.14 -0.49 -8.68
CA ASP A 75 -9.23 0.25 -9.93
C ASP A 75 -8.17 1.36 -9.91
N LEU A 76 -7.17 1.23 -10.76
CA LEU A 76 -6.08 2.20 -10.91
C LEU A 76 -6.27 3.09 -12.14
N SER A 77 -7.41 3.04 -12.82
CA SER A 77 -7.58 3.71 -14.10
C SER A 77 -7.40 5.22 -14.01
N ALA A 78 -7.94 5.88 -12.98
CA ALA A 78 -7.77 7.33 -12.81
C ALA A 78 -6.31 7.68 -12.57
N PHE A 79 -5.63 6.94 -11.70
CA PHE A 79 -4.20 7.13 -11.42
C PHE A 79 -3.37 6.99 -12.70
N MET A 80 -3.65 5.95 -13.49
CA MET A 80 -2.92 5.68 -14.73
C MET A 80 -3.16 6.76 -15.79
N GLN A 81 -4.41 7.19 -15.97
CA GLN A 81 -4.77 8.21 -16.95
C GLN A 81 -4.20 9.58 -16.59
N GLU A 82 -4.35 10.00 -15.34
CA GLU A 82 -3.87 11.31 -14.88
C GLU A 82 -2.35 11.45 -15.01
N ASN A 83 -1.61 10.34 -14.89
CA ASN A 83 -0.16 10.32 -14.97
C ASN A 83 0.36 9.76 -16.30
N GLN A 84 -0.52 9.48 -17.26
CA GLN A 84 -0.17 8.96 -18.58
C GLN A 84 0.70 7.69 -18.52
N LEU A 85 0.29 6.73 -17.68
CA LEU A 85 1.06 5.53 -17.38
C LEU A 85 0.58 4.31 -18.15
N LYS A 86 1.51 3.41 -18.40
CA LYS A 86 1.27 2.04 -18.84
C LYS A 86 1.51 1.09 -17.67
N TRP A 87 0.95 -0.10 -17.71
CA TRP A 87 1.19 -1.11 -16.69
C TRP A 87 2.68 -1.43 -16.50
N SER A 88 3.44 -1.43 -17.60
CA SER A 88 4.89 -1.67 -17.55
C SER A 88 5.68 -0.58 -16.83
N ASP A 89 5.07 0.56 -16.53
CA ASP A 89 5.71 1.64 -15.77
C ASP A 89 5.62 1.43 -14.26
N LEU A 90 4.89 0.41 -13.80
CA LEU A 90 4.61 0.23 -12.39
C LEU A 90 5.48 -0.83 -11.74
N TYR A 91 5.88 -0.56 -10.49
CA TYR A 91 6.41 -1.55 -9.54
C TYR A 91 5.42 -1.74 -8.41
N LEU A 92 5.33 -2.97 -7.92
CA LEU A 92 4.44 -3.33 -6.83
C LEU A 92 5.24 -3.84 -5.63
N GLY A 93 5.00 -3.25 -4.46
CA GLY A 93 5.51 -3.74 -3.19
C GLY A 93 4.36 -4.27 -2.34
N LEU A 94 4.56 -5.43 -1.71
CA LEU A 94 3.57 -6.04 -0.83
C LEU A 94 4.17 -6.22 0.56
N THR A 95 3.45 -5.76 1.57
CA THR A 95 3.87 -5.88 2.96
C THR A 95 2.71 -6.29 3.84
N ALA A 96 3.02 -6.72 5.06
CA ALA A 96 2.02 -7.03 6.06
C ALA A 96 2.50 -6.60 7.44
N VAL A 97 1.60 -6.03 8.21
CA VAL A 97 1.75 -5.77 9.63
C VAL A 97 0.81 -6.74 10.34
N LEU A 98 1.33 -7.60 11.20
CA LEU A 98 0.54 -8.57 11.93
C LEU A 98 0.59 -8.28 13.43
N GLU A 99 -0.56 -8.06 14.04
CA GLU A 99 -0.70 -7.93 15.48
C GLU A 99 -1.04 -9.30 16.08
N THR A 100 -0.22 -9.74 17.03
CA THR A 100 -0.43 -10.98 17.76
C THR A 100 -0.38 -10.71 19.26
N THR A 101 -0.66 -11.74 20.08
CA THR A 101 -0.54 -11.63 21.53
C THR A 101 0.91 -11.36 21.99
N GLN A 102 1.89 -11.55 21.11
CA GLN A 102 3.31 -11.32 21.37
C GLN A 102 3.83 -10.00 20.79
N GLY A 103 2.95 -9.17 20.25
CA GLY A 103 3.28 -7.86 19.69
C GLY A 103 3.08 -7.76 18.19
N MET A 104 3.73 -6.77 17.60
CA MET A 104 3.62 -6.49 16.17
C MET A 104 4.72 -7.20 15.40
N HIS A 105 4.37 -7.74 14.25
CA HIS A 105 5.30 -8.41 13.32
C HIS A 105 5.18 -7.76 11.94
N TYR A 106 6.30 -7.55 11.26
CA TYR A 106 6.36 -6.84 9.98
C TYR A 106 6.97 -7.74 8.92
N PHE A 107 6.28 -7.87 7.80
CA PHE A 107 6.69 -8.71 6.68
C PHE A 107 6.69 -7.91 5.39
N ALA A 108 7.67 -8.14 4.53
CA ALA A 108 7.75 -7.58 3.19
C ALA A 108 8.32 -8.62 2.24
N MET A 109 8.18 -8.41 0.93
CA MET A 109 8.84 -9.27 -0.07
C MET A 109 10.35 -9.23 0.11
N GLN A 110 10.87 -8.06 0.53
CA GLN A 110 12.27 -7.86 0.88
C GLN A 110 12.39 -6.70 1.86
N HIS A 111 13.27 -6.81 2.85
CA HIS A 111 13.67 -5.71 3.73
C HIS A 111 15.08 -5.24 3.35
N SER A 112 15.26 -3.94 3.16
CA SER A 112 16.55 -3.33 2.82
C SER A 112 17.27 -2.72 4.02
N SER A 113 16.67 -2.75 5.22
CA SER A 113 17.25 -2.22 6.44
C SER A 113 17.03 -3.20 7.60
N PRO A 114 17.83 -3.10 8.70
CA PRO A 114 17.65 -3.98 9.86
C PRO A 114 16.30 -3.77 10.57
N HIS A 115 15.65 -2.63 10.37
CA HIS A 115 14.31 -2.34 10.85
C HIS A 115 13.34 -2.32 9.68
N ALA A 116 12.12 -2.80 9.90
CA ALA A 116 11.09 -2.76 8.86
C ALA A 116 10.76 -1.32 8.47
N ASP A 117 11.01 -0.98 7.23
CA ASP A 117 10.64 0.30 6.64
C ASP A 117 10.01 0.04 5.28
N PHE A 118 8.68 -0.05 5.28
CA PHE A 118 7.91 -0.45 4.11
C PHE A 118 7.86 0.63 3.03
N HIS A 119 8.28 1.86 3.35
CA HIS A 119 8.37 2.94 2.37
C HIS A 119 9.69 2.91 1.58
N ASN A 120 10.66 2.06 1.96
CA ASN A 120 11.92 1.97 1.25
C ASN A 120 11.73 1.23 -0.07
N LYS A 121 11.84 1.94 -1.20
CA LYS A 121 11.60 1.40 -2.54
C LYS A 121 12.51 0.25 -2.94
N ARG A 122 13.65 0.05 -2.27
CA ARG A 122 14.54 -1.10 -2.51
C ARG A 122 13.86 -2.44 -2.19
N ASP A 123 12.82 -2.40 -1.35
CA ASP A 123 12.08 -3.60 -0.95
C ASP A 123 10.95 -3.94 -1.92
N TRP A 124 10.71 -3.11 -2.94
CA TRP A 124 9.64 -3.30 -3.91
C TRP A 124 10.16 -4.05 -5.13
N LEU A 125 9.96 -5.36 -5.14
CA LEU A 125 10.55 -6.26 -6.13
C LEU A 125 9.64 -6.64 -7.28
N HIS A 126 8.32 -6.60 -7.09
CA HIS A 126 7.37 -7.04 -8.10
C HIS A 126 7.13 -5.94 -9.12
N GLN A 127 7.13 -6.33 -10.41
CA GLN A 127 6.85 -5.43 -11.53
C GLN A 127 5.77 -6.03 -12.42
N PHE A 128 4.85 -5.21 -12.83
CA PHE A 128 3.83 -5.58 -13.81
C PHE A 128 4.39 -5.75 -15.22
#